data_a226329308674d1e3f99902ef4dc3ec0
#
_entry.id   a226329308674d1e3f99902ef4dc3ec0
#
_cell.length_a   1.000
_cell.length_b   1.000
_cell.length_c   1.000
_cell.angle_alpha   90.00
_cell.angle_beta   90.00
_cell.angle_gamma   90.00
#
_symmetry.space_group_name_H-M   'P 1'
#
loop_
_entity.id
_entity.type
_entity.pdbx_description
1 polymer ?
#
loop_
_entity_poly.entity_id
_entity_poly.type
_entity_poly.pdbx_seq_one_letter_code
_entity_poly.pdbx_strand_id
1 'polypeptide(L)'
;MAHARASIGTVDYATTIITGAHAHTLHADEGPELGGKNSGPAPYDILASALGACTVITLRMYAERKQWPVTAVHADIRYSREGDMEALDRTLTFEGTVDDTQKQRMAEIAERTPMTLTLKKGLQIRTRLG
;
A
#
# COMPACT_ATOMS: atom_id res chain seq x y z
N MET A 1 9.09 14.03 -5.06
CA MET A 1 7.68 13.82 -5.38
C MET A 1 7.50 12.45 -6.02
N ALA A 2 6.39 11.79 -5.72
CA ALA A 2 6.10 10.50 -6.30
C ALA A 2 5.71 10.65 -7.78
N HIS A 3 6.17 9.72 -8.61
CA HIS A 3 5.86 9.71 -10.03
C HIS A 3 5.82 8.26 -10.53
N ALA A 4 4.90 7.98 -11.42
CA ALA A 4 4.83 6.67 -12.09
C ALA A 4 4.37 6.87 -13.54
N ARG A 5 4.90 6.03 -14.41
CA ARG A 5 4.44 5.90 -15.79
C ARG A 5 4.03 4.46 -16.02
N ALA A 6 2.78 4.24 -16.33
CA ALA A 6 2.25 2.92 -16.66
C ALA A 6 2.04 2.81 -18.17
N SER A 7 2.38 1.67 -18.75
CA SER A 7 2.24 1.42 -20.17
C SER A 7 1.76 -0.01 -20.41
N ILE A 8 0.87 -0.17 -21.37
CA ILE A 8 0.34 -1.47 -21.78
C ILE A 8 0.34 -1.53 -23.32
N GLY A 9 0.67 -2.68 -23.84
CA GLY A 9 0.60 -2.95 -25.28
C GLY A 9 -0.63 -3.78 -25.60
N THR A 10 -0.44 -4.77 -26.46
CA THR A 10 -1.56 -5.63 -26.94
C THR A 10 -1.64 -6.98 -26.22
N VAL A 11 -0.75 -7.26 -25.28
CA VAL A 11 -0.81 -8.47 -24.46
C VAL A 11 -1.64 -8.15 -23.21
N ASP A 12 -2.87 -8.66 -23.17
CA ASP A 12 -3.83 -8.39 -22.09
C ASP A 12 -3.49 -9.18 -20.82
N TYR A 13 -3.41 -8.57 -19.66
CA TYR A 13 -3.36 -7.12 -19.39
C TYR A 13 -2.03 -6.77 -18.76
N ALA A 14 -0.96 -7.36 -19.31
CA ALA A 14 0.40 -7.18 -18.82
C ALA A 14 0.80 -5.71 -18.93
N THR A 15 0.98 -5.08 -17.78
CA THR A 15 1.29 -3.66 -17.65
C THR A 15 2.67 -3.50 -17.04
N THR A 16 3.48 -2.61 -17.59
CA THR A 16 4.77 -2.25 -17.04
C THR A 16 4.67 -0.86 -16.41
N ILE A 17 5.17 -0.73 -15.19
CA ILE A 17 5.15 0.53 -14.44
C ILE A 17 6.60 0.88 -14.11
N ILE A 18 7.01 2.08 -14.49
CA ILE A 18 8.31 2.65 -14.08
C ILE A 18 8.00 3.73 -13.06
N THR A 19 8.57 3.62 -11.87
CA THR A 19 8.18 4.47 -10.75
C THR A 19 9.39 4.96 -9.95
N GLY A 20 9.25 6.17 -9.42
CA GLY A 20 10.23 6.81 -8.56
C GLY A 20 11.39 7.42 -9.31
N ALA A 21 12.22 8.16 -8.57
CA ALA A 21 13.37 8.87 -9.14
C ALA A 21 14.44 7.93 -9.68
N HIS A 22 14.50 6.69 -9.18
CA HIS A 22 15.47 5.69 -9.61
C HIS A 22 14.89 4.69 -10.61
N ALA A 23 13.72 4.97 -11.18
CA ALA A 23 13.08 4.18 -12.23
C ALA A 23 12.92 2.70 -11.88
N HIS A 24 12.40 2.41 -10.70
CA HIS A 24 12.07 1.04 -10.32
C HIS A 24 10.97 0.49 -11.22
N THR A 25 11.06 -0.77 -11.57
CA THR A 25 10.07 -1.44 -12.42
C THR A 25 9.12 -2.28 -11.58
N LEU A 26 7.83 -2.07 -11.81
CA LEU A 26 6.76 -2.92 -11.28
C LEU A 26 5.95 -3.46 -12.45
N HIS A 27 5.34 -4.61 -12.24
CA HIS A 27 4.43 -5.19 -13.21
C HIS A 27 3.04 -5.31 -12.59
N ALA A 28 2.02 -5.09 -13.40
CA ALA A 28 0.62 -5.29 -13.01
C ALA A 28 -0.08 -6.11 -14.08
N ASP A 29 -1.15 -6.79 -13.68
CA ASP A 29 -1.99 -7.57 -14.58
C ASP A 29 -3.35 -7.72 -13.92
N GLU A 30 -4.26 -8.43 -14.58
CA GLU A 30 -5.51 -8.89 -13.98
C GLU A 30 -5.51 -10.41 -13.89
N GLY A 31 -6.43 -10.96 -13.12
CA GLY A 31 -6.62 -12.40 -13.04
C GLY A 31 -7.32 -12.96 -14.27
N PRO A 32 -7.32 -14.29 -14.42
CA PRO A 32 -7.96 -14.94 -15.57
C PRO A 32 -9.44 -14.64 -15.74
N GLU A 33 -10.15 -14.39 -14.65
CA GLU A 33 -11.58 -14.03 -14.67
C GLU A 33 -11.86 -12.72 -15.41
N LEU A 34 -10.87 -11.82 -15.51
CA LEU A 34 -10.98 -10.59 -16.28
C LEU A 34 -10.19 -10.65 -17.60
N GLY A 35 -9.65 -11.81 -17.95
CA GLY A 35 -8.92 -12.00 -19.20
C GLY A 35 -7.41 -11.80 -19.09
N GLY A 36 -6.88 -11.56 -17.91
CA GLY A 36 -5.45 -11.45 -17.66
C GLY A 36 -4.79 -12.81 -17.47
N LYS A 37 -3.47 -12.79 -17.25
CA LYS A 37 -2.68 -14.01 -17.08
C LYS A 37 -2.02 -14.08 -15.70
N ASN A 38 -2.41 -13.19 -14.80
CA ASN A 38 -1.88 -13.14 -13.44
C ASN A 38 -0.34 -13.00 -13.43
N SER A 39 0.20 -12.22 -14.37
CA SER A 39 1.65 -12.01 -14.48
C SER A 39 2.18 -10.94 -13.53
N GLY A 40 1.32 -10.33 -12.73
CA GLY A 40 1.65 -9.37 -11.70
C GLY A 40 0.44 -9.10 -10.82
N PRO A 41 0.61 -8.32 -9.73
CA PRO A 41 -0.53 -7.95 -8.89
C PRO A 41 -1.55 -7.09 -9.64
N ALA A 42 -2.81 -7.23 -9.25
CA ALA A 42 -3.88 -6.37 -9.76
C ALA A 42 -3.75 -4.94 -9.18
N PRO A 43 -4.37 -3.93 -9.82
CA PRO A 43 -4.25 -2.55 -9.34
C PRO A 43 -4.62 -2.33 -7.87
N TYR A 44 -5.67 -2.97 -7.37
CA TYR A 44 -6.06 -2.82 -5.97
C TYR A 44 -5.07 -3.51 -5.01
N ASP A 45 -4.37 -4.56 -5.46
CA ASP A 45 -3.28 -5.16 -4.69
C ASP A 45 -2.13 -4.16 -4.53
N ILE A 46 -1.84 -3.39 -5.57
CA ILE A 46 -0.80 -2.35 -5.53
C ILE A 46 -1.22 -1.21 -4.60
N LEU A 47 -2.49 -0.82 -4.62
CA LEU A 47 -3.01 0.19 -3.69
C LEU A 47 -2.87 -0.28 -2.23
N ALA A 48 -3.28 -1.51 -1.94
CA ALA A 48 -3.13 -2.10 -0.62
C ALA A 48 -1.66 -2.18 -0.21
N SER A 49 -0.79 -2.55 -1.15
CA SER A 49 0.66 -2.62 -0.94
C SER A 49 1.24 -1.25 -0.58
N ALA A 50 0.79 -0.19 -1.23
CA ALA A 50 1.23 1.18 -0.95
C ALA A 50 0.88 1.59 0.49
N LEU A 51 -0.37 1.32 0.92
CA LEU A 51 -0.77 1.59 2.29
C LEU A 51 0.02 0.75 3.29
N GLY A 52 0.23 -0.53 2.97
CA GLY A 52 1.02 -1.44 3.80
C GLY A 52 2.45 -0.97 3.98
N ALA A 53 3.12 -0.60 2.89
CA ALA A 53 4.49 -0.10 2.93
C ALA A 53 4.59 1.17 3.78
N CYS A 54 3.71 2.14 3.56
CA CYS A 54 3.72 3.38 4.34
C CYS A 54 3.49 3.10 5.83
N THR A 55 2.59 2.18 6.14
CA THR A 55 2.29 1.79 7.51
C THR A 55 3.52 1.22 8.22
N VAL A 56 4.14 0.16 7.66
CA VAL A 56 5.25 -0.51 8.34
C VAL A 56 6.50 0.35 8.39
N ILE A 57 6.78 1.15 7.36
CA ILE A 57 7.90 2.08 7.36
C ILE A 57 7.73 3.13 8.46
N THR A 58 6.54 3.74 8.55
CA THR A 58 6.27 4.77 9.57
C THR A 58 6.37 4.19 10.98
N LEU A 59 5.80 3.01 11.20
CA LEU A 59 5.87 2.37 12.51
C LEU A 59 7.29 1.94 12.87
N ARG A 60 8.08 1.48 11.88
CA ARG A 60 9.49 1.19 12.09
C ARG A 60 10.26 2.43 12.53
N MET A 61 10.07 3.55 11.84
CA MET A 61 10.69 4.81 12.21
C MET A 61 10.28 5.26 13.61
N TYR A 62 9.01 5.09 13.96
CA TYR A 62 8.51 5.45 15.28
C TYR A 62 9.15 4.60 16.38
N ALA A 63 9.17 3.27 16.18
CA ALA A 63 9.77 2.35 17.15
C ALA A 63 11.27 2.63 17.35
N GLU A 64 11.99 2.95 16.29
CA GLU A 64 13.42 3.31 16.36
C GLU A 64 13.61 4.61 17.17
N ARG A 65 12.80 5.62 16.92
CA ARG A 65 12.86 6.89 17.65
C ARG A 65 12.60 6.69 19.14
N LYS A 66 11.68 5.80 19.48
CA LYS A 66 11.35 5.48 20.87
C LYS A 66 12.34 4.50 21.49
N GLN A 67 13.24 3.91 20.69
CA GLN A 67 14.16 2.86 21.10
C GLN A 67 13.42 1.64 21.68
N TRP A 68 12.26 1.32 21.11
CA TRP A 68 11.50 0.12 21.46
C TRP A 68 12.11 -1.10 20.76
N PRO A 69 12.26 -2.24 21.47
CA PRO A 69 12.90 -3.42 20.89
C PRO A 69 11.94 -4.22 19.97
N VAL A 70 11.39 -3.54 18.97
CA VAL A 70 10.56 -4.13 17.93
C VAL A 70 11.47 -4.65 16.83
N THR A 71 11.42 -5.96 16.56
CA THR A 71 12.30 -6.58 15.56
C THR A 71 11.64 -6.70 14.19
N ALA A 72 10.30 -6.72 14.13
CA ALA A 72 9.57 -6.71 12.87
C ALA A 72 8.18 -6.09 13.06
N VAL A 73 7.69 -5.46 12.02
CA VAL A 73 6.33 -4.89 11.96
C VAL A 73 5.66 -5.47 10.72
N HIS A 74 4.47 -6.01 10.89
CA HIS A 74 3.68 -6.57 9.79
C HIS A 74 2.34 -5.84 9.70
N ALA A 75 1.91 -5.55 8.48
CA ALA A 75 0.59 -5.00 8.21
C ALA A 75 -0.07 -5.87 7.14
N ASP A 76 -1.15 -6.54 7.50
CA ASP A 76 -2.01 -7.24 6.54
C ASP A 76 -3.13 -6.30 6.15
N ILE A 77 -3.22 -5.97 4.87
CA ILE A 77 -4.18 -5.00 4.35
C ILE A 77 -5.13 -5.74 3.40
N ARG A 78 -6.42 -5.64 3.67
CA ARG A 78 -7.45 -6.26 2.83
C ARG A 78 -8.39 -5.20 2.29
N TYR A 79 -8.52 -5.17 0.97
CA TYR A 79 -9.52 -4.35 0.30
C TYR A 79 -10.83 -5.13 0.21
N SER A 80 -11.94 -4.46 0.48
CA SER A 80 -13.27 -5.03 0.30
C SER A 80 -14.21 -4.00 -0.30
N ARG A 81 -15.24 -4.51 -0.96
CA ARG A 81 -16.29 -3.67 -1.53
C ARG A 81 -17.64 -4.36 -1.37
N GLU A 82 -18.59 -3.65 -0.79
CA GLU A 82 -20.00 -4.06 -0.71
C GLU A 82 -20.84 -2.90 -1.23
N GLY A 83 -21.45 -3.09 -2.42
CA GLY A 83 -22.17 -2.02 -3.10
C GLY A 83 -21.26 -0.84 -3.36
N ASP A 84 -21.58 0.33 -2.82
CA ASP A 84 -20.79 1.55 -2.94
C ASP A 84 -19.79 1.74 -1.80
N MET A 85 -19.80 0.82 -0.83
CA MET A 85 -18.90 0.90 0.33
C MET A 85 -17.60 0.18 0.04
N GLU A 86 -16.51 0.91 0.11
CA GLU A 86 -15.17 0.37 -0.08
C GLU A 86 -14.37 0.57 1.20
N ALA A 87 -13.54 -0.43 1.54
CA ALA A 87 -12.73 -0.38 2.74
C ALA A 87 -11.37 -1.02 2.52
N LEU A 88 -10.38 -0.51 3.25
CA LEU A 88 -9.09 -1.15 3.44
C LEU A 88 -8.98 -1.47 4.94
N ASP A 89 -9.02 -2.75 5.26
CA ASP A 89 -8.90 -3.22 6.65
C ASP A 89 -7.45 -3.60 6.92
N ARG A 90 -6.92 -3.08 8.01
CA ARG A 90 -5.51 -3.23 8.35
C ARG A 90 -5.35 -3.93 9.68
N THR A 91 -4.61 -5.03 9.69
CA THR A 91 -4.25 -5.78 10.89
C THR A 91 -2.75 -5.66 11.11
N LEU A 92 -2.35 -5.20 12.31
CA LEU A 92 -0.95 -5.03 12.67
C LEU A 92 -0.49 -6.15 13.57
N THR A 93 0.69 -6.69 13.28
CA THR A 93 1.36 -7.66 14.16
C THR A 93 2.83 -7.27 14.30
N PHE A 94 3.43 -7.66 15.42
CA PHE A 94 4.79 -7.24 15.76
C PHE A 94 5.60 -8.43 16.26
N GLU A 95 6.91 -8.37 16.04
CA GLU A 95 7.87 -9.30 16.61
C GLU A 95 8.84 -8.52 17.50
N GLY A 96 9.41 -9.20 18.47
CA GLY A 96 10.28 -8.60 19.48
C GLY A 96 9.51 -8.40 20.79
N THR A 97 10.12 -7.67 21.73
CA THR A 97 9.50 -7.38 23.01
C THR A 97 8.64 -6.13 22.88
N VAL A 98 7.33 -6.32 22.76
CA VAL A 98 6.37 -5.23 22.56
C VAL A 98 5.20 -5.47 23.50
N ASP A 99 4.97 -4.56 24.45
CA ASP A 99 3.83 -4.66 25.35
C ASP A 99 2.54 -4.12 24.72
N ASP A 100 1.41 -4.34 25.41
CA ASP A 100 0.10 -3.94 24.88
C ASP A 100 -0.02 -2.42 24.74
N THR A 101 0.58 -1.65 25.65
CA THR A 101 0.55 -0.19 25.56
C THR A 101 1.31 0.31 24.33
N GLN A 102 2.47 -0.29 24.04
CA GLN A 102 3.25 0.03 22.85
C GLN A 102 2.50 -0.35 21.56
N LYS A 103 1.87 -1.53 21.53
CA LYS A 103 1.04 -1.96 20.39
C LYS A 103 -0.11 -1.00 20.14
N GLN A 104 -0.80 -0.60 21.21
CA GLN A 104 -1.92 0.34 21.13
C GLN A 104 -1.44 1.68 20.58
N ARG A 105 -0.29 2.17 21.05
CA ARG A 105 0.27 3.43 20.56
C ARG A 105 0.61 3.36 19.08
N MET A 106 1.20 2.23 18.64
CA MET A 106 1.50 2.05 17.21
C MET A 106 0.23 1.98 16.36
N ALA A 107 -0.83 1.37 16.86
CA ALA A 107 -2.12 1.37 16.18
C ALA A 107 -2.66 2.80 16.00
N GLU A 108 -2.52 3.66 17.00
CA GLU A 108 -2.90 5.08 16.90
C GLU A 108 -2.05 5.82 15.87
N ILE A 109 -0.74 5.56 15.84
CA ILE A 109 0.16 6.16 14.85
C ILE A 109 -0.23 5.70 13.43
N ALA A 110 -0.60 4.42 13.27
CA ALA A 110 -1.02 3.88 11.98
C ALA A 110 -2.22 4.65 11.38
N GLU A 111 -3.11 5.17 12.24
CA GLU A 111 -4.27 5.96 11.79
C GLU A 111 -3.89 7.34 11.25
N ARG A 112 -2.65 7.77 11.42
CA ARG A 112 -2.17 9.10 11.04
C ARG A 112 -0.94 9.06 10.14
N THR A 113 -0.66 7.93 9.50
CA THR A 113 0.42 7.91 8.51
C THR A 113 0.03 8.78 7.32
N PRO A 114 1.00 9.33 6.58
CA PRO A 114 0.69 10.20 5.44
C PRO A 114 -0.25 9.55 4.43
N MET A 115 -0.01 8.30 4.06
CA MET A 115 -0.85 7.58 3.10
C MET A 115 -2.27 7.37 3.65
N THR A 116 -2.40 7.03 4.93
CA THR A 116 -3.71 6.86 5.57
C THR A 116 -4.53 8.14 5.48
N LEU A 117 -3.92 9.28 5.81
CA LEU A 117 -4.60 10.56 5.75
C LEU A 117 -4.97 10.95 4.33
N THR A 118 -4.08 10.70 3.37
CA THR A 118 -4.34 10.95 1.95
C THR A 118 -5.53 10.15 1.45
N LEU A 119 -5.57 8.84 1.76
CA LEU A 119 -6.65 7.98 1.31
C LEU A 119 -7.99 8.31 1.96
N LYS A 120 -7.98 8.65 3.26
CA LYS A 120 -9.20 9.06 3.97
C LYS A 120 -9.77 10.37 3.41
N LYS A 121 -8.92 11.30 3.06
CA LYS A 121 -9.32 12.60 2.52
C LYS A 121 -9.76 12.50 1.06
N GLY A 122 -9.15 11.59 0.31
CA GLY A 122 -9.31 11.50 -1.14
C GLY A 122 -8.38 12.44 -1.89
N LEU A 123 -8.28 12.25 -3.18
CA LEU A 123 -7.37 12.95 -4.07
C LEU A 123 -8.14 13.54 -5.23
N GLN A 124 -7.74 14.72 -5.67
CA GLN A 124 -8.19 15.22 -6.97
C GLN A 124 -7.44 14.48 -8.07
N ILE A 125 -8.20 14.01 -9.05
CA ILE A 125 -7.64 13.30 -10.21
C ILE A 125 -8.00 14.12 -11.44
N ARG A 126 -6.96 14.54 -12.19
CA ARG A 126 -7.13 15.38 -13.37
C ARG A 126 -6.57 14.65 -14.58
N THR A 127 -7.30 14.69 -15.68
CA THR A 127 -6.91 14.01 -16.92
C THR A 127 -6.74 15.03 -18.03
N ARG A 128 -5.69 14.87 -18.83
CA ARG A 128 -5.46 15.67 -20.02
C ARG A 128 -4.85 14.80 -21.11
N LEU A 129 -5.04 15.21 -22.35
CA LEU A 129 -4.40 14.58 -23.49
C LEU A 129 -3.00 15.16 -23.68
N GLY A 130 -2.06 14.28 -23.93
CA GLY A 130 -0.68 14.67 -24.24
C GLY A 130 -0.42 14.85 -25.72
#